data_f46f3415612e61b9fbf45f987ae0022b
#
_entry.id   f46f3415612e61b9fbf45f987ae0022b
#
_cell.length_a   1.000
_cell.length_b   1.000
_cell.length_c   1.000
_cell.angle_alpha   90.00
_cell.angle_beta   90.00
_cell.angle_gamma   90.00
#
_symmetry.space_group_name_H-M   'P 1'
#
loop_
_entity.id
_entity.type
_entity.pdbx_description
1 polymer ?
#
loop_
_entity_poly.entity_id
_entity_poly.type
_entity_poly.pdbx_seq_one_letter_code
_entity_poly.pdbx_strand_id
1 'polypeptide(L)'
;TYKVTKGTPVAFRDSAYPATYPSPHEGELFYNSSSGAFQFLGLGAGTWSSGAALNTAATATKGFGATIATSQVNGGAPNLVKTEAYNGTAWTELNNLSSGRYAHAAFGIATAGIVTGGQTDGGTAYHVNTESWNGTSWTEVNNLNEGRFKLAGMGLQGAGLATGGYDGTAYVASNESWNGTSWTEVGDLNDGRTALQGSGIATAALVAGGESPGIVGKTETWDGSSWTEVNDLNDSRYTAGMSGNALNTDTLLFGGFAPGATANTEAFDGTSWTEVANMANARYTATGSGVGNGAIASGGDANGNAATATEEWSFAHPVKSIDVS
;
A
#
# COMPACT_ATOMS: atom_id res chain seq x y z
N THR A 1 16.97 -18.24 28.24
CA THR A 1 16.50 -19.23 29.25
C THR A 1 15.09 -18.82 29.66
N TYR A 2 14.08 -19.51 29.13
CA TYR A 2 12.69 -19.29 29.52
C TYR A 2 12.45 -19.99 30.86
N LYS A 3 11.95 -19.22 31.85
CA LYS A 3 11.59 -19.73 33.15
C LYS A 3 10.17 -20.29 33.08
N VAL A 4 10.01 -21.61 33.13
CA VAL A 4 8.69 -22.23 33.27
C VAL A 4 8.17 -21.91 34.66
N THR A 5 7.20 -21.01 34.77
CA THR A 5 6.43 -20.81 36.01
C THR A 5 5.42 -21.94 36.15
N LYS A 6 5.41 -22.64 37.30
CA LYS A 6 4.39 -23.62 37.65
C LYS A 6 3.01 -22.94 37.65
N GLY A 7 2.23 -23.23 36.67
CA GLY A 7 0.83 -22.82 36.56
C GLY A 7 0.22 -23.51 35.37
N THR A 8 -0.99 -23.98 35.48
CA THR A 8 -1.89 -24.65 34.52
C THR A 8 -1.22 -25.28 33.27
N PRO A 9 -1.39 -26.59 33.02
CA PRO A 9 -0.80 -27.23 31.84
C PRO A 9 -1.20 -26.45 30.56
N VAL A 10 -0.24 -25.97 29.82
CA VAL A 10 -0.48 -25.45 28.46
C VAL A 10 -0.87 -26.65 27.63
N ALA A 11 -2.11 -26.73 27.18
CA ALA A 11 -2.55 -27.76 26.27
C ALA A 11 -1.93 -27.47 24.89
N PHE A 12 -0.88 -28.17 24.54
CA PHE A 12 -0.34 -28.15 23.18
C PHE A 12 -1.31 -28.90 22.27
N ARG A 13 -1.71 -28.29 21.18
CA ARG A 13 -2.50 -28.99 20.16
C ARG A 13 -1.61 -29.96 19.42
N ASP A 14 -2.00 -31.25 19.43
CA ASP A 14 -1.42 -32.26 18.58
C ASP A 14 -2.10 -32.18 17.21
N SER A 15 -1.41 -31.68 16.20
CA SER A 15 -1.84 -31.85 14.82
C SER A 15 -0.72 -31.50 13.85
N ALA A 16 -0.62 -32.31 12.78
CA ALA A 16 -0.06 -31.79 11.53
C ALA A 16 -0.81 -30.49 11.19
N TYR A 17 -0.09 -29.40 11.01
CA TYR A 17 -0.66 -28.06 10.76
C TYR A 17 -1.68 -28.15 9.61
N PRO A 18 -2.98 -27.95 9.83
CA PRO A 18 -3.94 -28.09 8.74
C PRO A 18 -3.80 -26.91 7.79
N ALA A 19 -3.76 -27.17 6.49
CA ALA A 19 -3.64 -26.20 5.42
C ALA A 19 -4.77 -25.15 5.36
N THR A 20 -5.67 -25.13 6.35
CA THR A 20 -6.89 -24.32 6.39
C THR A 20 -6.99 -23.39 7.59
N TYR A 21 -5.91 -23.16 8.35
CA TYR A 21 -5.95 -22.18 9.43
C TYR A 21 -5.86 -20.75 8.89
N PRO A 22 -6.76 -19.83 9.28
CA PRO A 22 -6.61 -18.43 8.95
C PRO A 22 -5.41 -17.88 9.73
N SER A 23 -4.35 -17.55 9.04
CA SER A 23 -3.12 -16.91 9.52
C SER A 23 -2.45 -17.61 10.73
N PRO A 24 -1.36 -18.33 10.54
CA PRO A 24 -0.55 -18.79 11.65
C PRO A 24 -0.02 -17.57 12.42
N HIS A 25 -0.25 -17.52 13.72
CA HIS A 25 0.32 -16.50 14.57
C HIS A 25 1.83 -16.75 14.72
N GLU A 26 2.62 -15.74 14.47
CA GLU A 26 4.06 -15.76 14.70
C GLU A 26 4.37 -16.21 16.12
N GLY A 27 5.35 -17.12 16.28
CA GLY A 27 5.75 -17.62 17.57
C GLY A 27 4.82 -18.67 18.19
N GLU A 28 3.79 -19.12 17.49
CA GLU A 28 2.95 -20.22 17.98
C GLU A 28 3.77 -21.50 18.10
N LEU A 29 3.86 -22.03 19.31
CA LEU A 29 4.54 -23.28 19.62
C LEU A 29 3.57 -24.46 19.53
N PHE A 30 3.86 -25.44 18.69
CA PHE A 30 3.06 -26.65 18.56
C PHE A 30 3.93 -27.92 18.62
N TYR A 31 3.33 -29.03 19.04
CA TYR A 31 3.97 -30.33 19.02
C TYR A 31 3.56 -31.09 17.76
N ASN A 32 4.53 -31.56 17.00
CA ASN A 32 4.28 -32.41 15.84
C ASN A 32 4.50 -33.89 16.24
N SER A 33 3.41 -34.63 16.42
CA SER A 33 3.44 -36.03 16.82
C SER A 33 4.10 -36.95 15.79
N SER A 34 4.06 -36.57 14.50
CA SER A 34 4.70 -37.35 13.43
C SER A 34 6.23 -37.27 13.46
N SER A 35 6.78 -36.10 13.85
CA SER A 35 8.23 -35.91 14.01
C SER A 35 8.73 -36.08 15.44
N GLY A 36 7.82 -36.13 16.42
CA GLY A 36 8.15 -36.18 17.84
C GLY A 36 8.83 -34.91 18.39
N ALA A 37 8.66 -33.78 17.70
CA ALA A 37 9.37 -32.53 18.02
C ALA A 37 8.42 -31.40 18.30
N PHE A 38 8.82 -30.49 19.20
CA PHE A 38 8.24 -29.16 19.30
C PHE A 38 8.70 -28.34 18.12
N GLN A 39 7.76 -27.65 17.51
CA GLN A 39 7.98 -26.78 16.35
C GLN A 39 7.38 -25.42 16.62
N PHE A 40 7.93 -24.39 16.01
CA PHE A 40 7.35 -23.06 16.01
C PHE A 40 7.38 -22.46 14.59
N LEU A 41 6.42 -21.64 14.31
CA LEU A 41 6.41 -20.87 13.08
C LEU A 41 7.34 -19.67 13.26
N GLY A 42 8.47 -19.71 12.56
CA GLY A 42 9.38 -18.56 12.50
C GLY A 42 8.96 -17.61 11.41
N LEU A 43 9.16 -16.30 11.59
CA LEU A 43 9.21 -15.40 10.45
C LEU A 43 10.39 -15.81 9.57
N GLY A 44 10.08 -16.18 8.34
CA GLY A 44 11.06 -16.17 7.26
C GLY A 44 11.30 -14.74 6.79
N ALA A 45 12.39 -14.53 6.08
CA ALA A 45 12.54 -13.29 5.34
C ALA A 45 11.39 -13.17 4.31
N GLY A 46 10.78 -12.01 4.24
CA GLY A 46 9.84 -11.70 3.18
C GLY A 46 10.55 -11.73 1.82
N THR A 47 9.85 -12.13 0.78
CA THR A 47 10.40 -12.20 -0.58
C THR A 47 9.38 -11.74 -1.61
N TRP A 48 9.87 -11.17 -2.70
CA TRP A 48 9.08 -10.87 -3.88
C TRP A 48 9.09 -12.05 -4.86
N SER A 49 7.96 -12.34 -5.45
CA SER A 49 7.79 -13.33 -6.52
C SER A 49 6.96 -12.72 -7.65
N SER A 50 7.16 -13.21 -8.88
CA SER A 50 6.40 -12.72 -10.04
C SER A 50 4.94 -13.16 -9.94
N GLY A 51 4.01 -12.20 -10.09
CA GLY A 51 2.59 -12.44 -10.30
C GLY A 51 2.20 -12.36 -11.78
N ALA A 52 0.93 -12.59 -12.09
CA ALA A 52 0.41 -12.41 -13.45
C ALA A 52 0.46 -10.94 -13.87
N ALA A 53 0.79 -10.71 -15.15
CA ALA A 53 0.88 -9.35 -15.69
C ALA A 53 -0.51 -8.68 -15.81
N LEU A 54 -0.54 -7.35 -15.63
CA LEU A 54 -1.69 -6.50 -15.99
C LEU A 54 -2.06 -6.70 -17.47
N ASN A 55 -3.34 -6.59 -17.78
CA ASN A 55 -3.81 -6.62 -19.18
C ASN A 55 -3.40 -5.34 -19.93
N THR A 56 -3.33 -4.22 -19.22
CA THR A 56 -2.97 -2.93 -19.81
C THR A 56 -1.70 -2.38 -19.16
N ALA A 57 -0.68 -2.08 -19.96
CA ALA A 57 0.51 -1.39 -19.49
C ALA A 57 0.16 0.05 -19.10
N ALA A 58 0.51 0.44 -17.90
CA ALA A 58 0.20 1.78 -17.39
C ALA A 58 1.23 2.24 -16.35
N THR A 59 1.44 3.55 -16.31
CA THR A 59 2.21 4.23 -15.26
C THR A 59 1.32 5.18 -14.47
N ALA A 60 1.77 5.59 -13.30
CA ALA A 60 1.05 6.52 -12.43
C ALA A 60 -0.42 6.11 -12.17
N THR A 61 -0.66 4.80 -12.21
CA THR A 61 -1.89 4.19 -11.72
C THR A 61 -1.96 4.31 -10.21
N LYS A 62 -3.14 4.15 -9.66
CA LYS A 62 -3.35 3.95 -8.23
C LYS A 62 -4.28 2.78 -8.00
N GLY A 63 -4.23 2.23 -6.80
CA GLY A 63 -5.03 1.06 -6.48
C GLY A 63 -5.26 0.92 -4.99
N PHE A 64 -6.05 -0.06 -4.67
CA PHE A 64 -6.40 -0.43 -3.30
C PHE A 64 -6.72 -1.93 -3.24
N GLY A 65 -6.79 -2.46 -2.04
CA GLY A 65 -7.10 -3.86 -1.80
C GLY A 65 -6.62 -4.28 -0.42
N ALA A 66 -7.39 -5.12 0.25
CA ALA A 66 -7.06 -5.58 1.60
C ALA A 66 -6.04 -6.73 1.59
N THR A 67 -5.92 -7.46 0.47
CA THR A 67 -4.99 -8.58 0.29
C THR A 67 -4.48 -8.61 -1.14
N ILE A 68 -3.45 -9.40 -1.41
CA ILE A 68 -2.95 -9.66 -2.78
C ILE A 68 -4.11 -10.06 -3.71
N ALA A 69 -4.90 -11.05 -3.31
CA ALA A 69 -5.98 -11.62 -4.13
C ALA A 69 -7.23 -10.73 -4.25
N THR A 70 -7.22 -9.53 -3.67
CA THR A 70 -8.32 -8.57 -3.75
C THR A 70 -7.84 -7.18 -4.15
N SER A 71 -6.73 -7.11 -4.87
CA SER A 71 -6.14 -5.86 -5.32
C SER A 71 -6.85 -5.32 -6.56
N GLN A 72 -6.97 -4.01 -6.63
CA GLN A 72 -7.47 -3.27 -7.79
C GLN A 72 -6.47 -2.21 -8.24
N VAL A 73 -6.42 -1.95 -9.54
CA VAL A 73 -5.64 -0.87 -10.16
C VAL A 73 -6.57 -0.03 -11.03
N ASN A 74 -6.42 1.28 -10.95
CA ASN A 74 -7.31 2.22 -11.61
C ASN A 74 -6.52 3.32 -12.35
N GLY A 75 -7.11 3.82 -13.44
CA GLY A 75 -6.57 4.95 -14.19
C GLY A 75 -5.17 4.72 -14.73
N GLY A 76 -4.37 5.77 -14.76
CA GLY A 76 -2.98 5.76 -15.21
C GLY A 76 -2.73 6.62 -16.45
N ALA A 77 -1.46 6.91 -16.71
CA ALA A 77 -1.06 7.64 -17.90
C ALA A 77 -1.04 6.71 -19.13
N PRO A 78 -1.39 7.18 -20.32
CA PRO A 78 -1.83 8.54 -20.64
C PRO A 78 -3.37 8.73 -20.52
N ASN A 79 -3.88 9.09 -19.35
CA ASN A 79 -5.30 9.37 -19.12
C ASN A 79 -6.24 8.17 -19.25
N LEU A 80 -5.86 7.05 -18.65
CA LEU A 80 -6.66 5.82 -18.72
C LEU A 80 -7.89 5.91 -17.79
N VAL A 81 -8.97 5.26 -18.24
CA VAL A 81 -10.18 5.02 -17.43
C VAL A 81 -10.20 3.61 -16.85
N LYS A 82 -9.24 2.78 -17.20
CA LYS A 82 -9.19 1.34 -16.91
C LYS A 82 -9.27 1.03 -15.42
N THR A 83 -10.01 -0.03 -15.11
CA THR A 83 -10.00 -0.69 -13.80
C THR A 83 -9.73 -2.16 -14.02
N GLU A 84 -8.71 -2.69 -13.36
CA GLU A 84 -8.39 -4.11 -13.35
C GLU A 84 -8.36 -4.63 -11.91
N ALA A 85 -8.88 -5.83 -11.68
CA ALA A 85 -8.86 -6.52 -10.39
C ALA A 85 -8.05 -7.80 -10.45
N TYR A 86 -7.29 -8.06 -9.40
CA TYR A 86 -6.47 -9.25 -9.23
C TYR A 86 -7.13 -10.24 -8.28
N ASN A 87 -7.20 -11.51 -8.67
CA ASN A 87 -7.79 -12.58 -7.87
C ASN A 87 -6.76 -13.52 -7.21
N GLY A 88 -5.47 -13.12 -7.21
CA GLY A 88 -4.36 -13.96 -6.74
C GLY A 88 -3.71 -14.80 -7.85
N THR A 89 -4.28 -14.81 -9.06
CA THR A 89 -3.77 -15.63 -10.19
C THR A 89 -3.78 -14.88 -11.50
N ALA A 90 -4.75 -13.99 -11.70
CA ALA A 90 -4.92 -13.25 -12.94
C ALA A 90 -5.59 -11.89 -12.72
N TRP A 91 -5.29 -10.93 -13.60
CA TRP A 91 -5.97 -9.66 -13.68
C TRP A 91 -7.19 -9.76 -14.61
N THR A 92 -8.28 -9.15 -14.20
CA THR A 92 -9.54 -9.09 -14.99
C THR A 92 -9.97 -7.64 -15.10
N GLU A 93 -10.31 -7.21 -16.31
CA GLU A 93 -10.86 -5.87 -16.56
C GLU A 93 -12.27 -5.77 -15.96
N LEU A 94 -12.53 -4.69 -15.23
CA LEU A 94 -13.82 -4.34 -14.64
C LEU A 94 -14.40 -3.10 -15.32
N ASN A 95 -15.54 -2.60 -14.81
CA ASN A 95 -16.13 -1.37 -15.30
C ASN A 95 -15.20 -0.18 -15.03
N ASN A 96 -15.05 0.64 -16.04
CA ASN A 96 -14.11 1.74 -16.09
C ASN A 96 -14.58 2.95 -15.27
N LEU A 97 -13.62 3.80 -14.87
CA LEU A 97 -13.86 5.16 -14.36
C LEU A 97 -14.68 5.97 -15.38
N SER A 98 -15.46 6.91 -14.89
CA SER A 98 -16.21 7.86 -15.73
C SER A 98 -15.27 8.85 -16.43
N SER A 99 -14.16 9.21 -15.79
CA SER A 99 -13.17 10.16 -16.30
C SER A 99 -11.76 9.60 -16.19
N GLY A 100 -11.02 9.63 -17.30
CA GLY A 100 -9.62 9.24 -17.33
C GLY A 100 -8.76 10.14 -16.45
N ARG A 101 -7.87 9.54 -15.68
CA ARG A 101 -6.98 10.26 -14.76
C ARG A 101 -5.73 9.46 -14.42
N TYR A 102 -4.67 10.15 -14.08
CA TYR A 102 -3.43 9.55 -13.56
C TYR A 102 -2.91 10.32 -12.34
N ALA A 103 -2.03 9.68 -11.59
CA ALA A 103 -1.43 10.26 -10.38
C ALA A 103 -2.47 10.82 -9.38
N HIS A 104 -3.64 10.19 -9.34
CA HIS A 104 -4.73 10.45 -8.41
C HIS A 104 -4.50 9.75 -7.06
N ALA A 105 -5.34 9.98 -6.08
CA ALA A 105 -5.41 9.18 -4.87
C ALA A 105 -6.43 8.04 -5.04
N ALA A 106 -6.16 6.89 -4.43
CA ALA A 106 -7.09 5.76 -4.38
C ALA A 106 -6.98 5.05 -3.04
N PHE A 107 -8.10 4.63 -2.47
CA PHE A 107 -8.17 3.87 -1.23
C PHE A 107 -9.48 3.09 -1.11
N GLY A 108 -9.47 2.05 -0.28
CA GLY A 108 -10.63 1.19 -0.07
C GLY A 108 -10.30 -0.30 -0.14
N ILE A 109 -11.32 -1.11 -0.39
CA ILE A 109 -11.23 -2.55 -0.60
C ILE A 109 -11.87 -2.93 -1.95
N ALA A 110 -11.69 -4.16 -2.42
CA ALA A 110 -12.16 -4.63 -3.74
C ALA A 110 -13.64 -4.39 -4.04
N THR A 111 -14.48 -4.31 -3.03
CA THR A 111 -15.94 -4.11 -3.15
C THR A 111 -16.40 -2.70 -2.83
N ALA A 112 -15.51 -1.84 -2.33
CA ALA A 112 -15.86 -0.52 -1.85
C ALA A 112 -14.61 0.39 -1.86
N GLY A 113 -14.50 1.29 -2.84
CA GLY A 113 -13.31 2.12 -3.02
C GLY A 113 -13.63 3.55 -3.42
N ILE A 114 -12.63 4.40 -3.30
CA ILE A 114 -12.66 5.81 -3.70
C ILE A 114 -11.45 6.07 -4.61
N VAL A 115 -11.66 6.87 -5.66
CA VAL A 115 -10.61 7.56 -6.40
C VAL A 115 -10.91 9.05 -6.39
N THR A 116 -9.88 9.89 -6.22
CA THR A 116 -10.07 11.33 -6.13
C THR A 116 -8.85 12.10 -6.63
N GLY A 117 -9.06 13.30 -7.14
CA GLY A 117 -7.98 14.12 -7.67
C GLY A 117 -7.34 13.56 -8.93
N GLY A 118 -6.07 13.89 -9.14
CA GLY A 118 -5.30 13.49 -10.31
C GLY A 118 -5.29 14.52 -11.43
N GLN A 119 -4.77 14.11 -12.57
CA GLN A 119 -4.65 14.97 -13.77
C GLN A 119 -5.10 14.21 -15.01
N THR A 120 -5.65 14.95 -16.01
CA THR A 120 -5.85 14.45 -17.38
C THR A 120 -4.61 14.75 -18.22
N ASP A 121 -4.35 13.91 -19.22
CA ASP A 121 -3.25 14.11 -20.15
C ASP A 121 -3.41 15.40 -20.98
N GLY A 122 -2.33 16.18 -21.10
CA GLY A 122 -2.32 17.43 -21.83
C GLY A 122 -3.04 18.60 -21.16
N GLY A 123 -3.56 18.43 -19.94
CA GLY A 123 -4.32 19.45 -19.22
C GLY A 123 -3.52 20.21 -18.16
N THR A 124 -3.85 21.49 -18.02
CA THR A 124 -3.47 22.31 -16.86
C THR A 124 -4.49 22.20 -15.73
N ALA A 125 -5.55 21.40 -15.93
CA ALA A 125 -6.61 21.22 -14.96
C ALA A 125 -6.32 20.01 -14.06
N TYR A 126 -6.25 20.25 -12.78
CA TYR A 126 -6.17 19.21 -11.74
C TYR A 126 -7.57 18.86 -11.29
N HIS A 127 -7.85 17.55 -11.23
CA HIS A 127 -9.18 17.10 -10.87
C HIS A 127 -9.50 17.36 -9.40
N VAL A 128 -10.73 17.78 -9.17
CA VAL A 128 -11.40 17.71 -7.86
C VAL A 128 -12.30 16.47 -7.78
N ASN A 129 -12.64 15.89 -8.92
CA ASN A 129 -13.65 14.82 -9.02
C ASN A 129 -13.29 13.61 -8.18
N THR A 130 -14.29 13.13 -7.48
CA THR A 130 -14.25 11.91 -6.70
C THR A 130 -15.25 10.90 -7.27
N GLU A 131 -14.79 9.67 -7.48
CA GLU A 131 -15.65 8.55 -7.87
C GLU A 131 -15.60 7.45 -6.81
N SER A 132 -16.76 6.87 -6.52
CA SER A 132 -16.96 5.81 -5.56
C SER A 132 -17.26 4.49 -6.28
N TRP A 133 -16.59 3.41 -5.88
CA TRP A 133 -16.76 2.06 -6.36
C TRP A 133 -17.65 1.23 -5.44
N ASN A 134 -18.67 0.57 -5.97
CA ASN A 134 -19.63 -0.25 -5.20
C ASN A 134 -19.43 -1.77 -5.39
N GLY A 135 -18.29 -2.19 -5.92
CA GLY A 135 -18.02 -3.60 -6.28
C GLY A 135 -18.37 -3.94 -7.72
N THR A 136 -19.09 -3.06 -8.43
CA THR A 136 -19.55 -3.30 -9.82
C THR A 136 -19.33 -2.10 -10.72
N SER A 137 -19.60 -0.89 -10.25
CA SER A 137 -19.53 0.34 -11.05
C SER A 137 -18.99 1.52 -10.26
N TRP A 138 -18.42 2.47 -11.00
CA TRP A 138 -18.02 3.77 -10.47
C TRP A 138 -19.17 4.76 -10.57
N THR A 139 -19.30 5.61 -9.56
CA THR A 139 -20.31 6.68 -9.51
C THR A 139 -19.65 7.93 -8.96
N GLU A 140 -19.87 9.07 -9.63
CA GLU A 140 -19.36 10.37 -9.15
C GLU A 140 -20.07 10.75 -7.84
N VAL A 141 -19.28 11.23 -6.88
CA VAL A 141 -19.71 11.68 -5.55
C VAL A 141 -19.16 13.08 -5.27
N ASN A 142 -19.32 13.61 -4.06
CA ASN A 142 -18.85 14.96 -3.72
C ASN A 142 -17.33 15.09 -3.87
N ASN A 143 -16.92 16.18 -4.49
CA ASN A 143 -15.57 16.47 -4.92
C ASN A 143 -14.67 16.98 -3.77
N LEU A 144 -13.34 16.82 -3.94
CA LEU A 144 -12.35 17.54 -3.14
C LEU A 144 -12.62 19.04 -3.17
N ASN A 145 -12.24 19.73 -2.11
CA ASN A 145 -12.30 21.20 -2.07
C ASN A 145 -11.26 21.84 -2.99
N GLU A 146 -10.11 21.18 -3.18
CA GLU A 146 -9.00 21.67 -4.00
C GLU A 146 -8.49 20.62 -4.98
N GLY A 147 -8.37 20.99 -6.27
CA GLY A 147 -7.84 20.11 -7.32
C GLY A 147 -6.33 19.95 -7.20
N ARG A 148 -5.87 18.70 -7.17
CA ARG A 148 -4.45 18.39 -7.05
C ARG A 148 -4.11 16.98 -7.57
N PHE A 149 -2.85 16.78 -7.95
CA PHE A 149 -2.36 15.49 -8.43
C PHE A 149 -1.10 15.05 -7.68
N LYS A 150 -0.69 13.79 -7.86
CA LYS A 150 0.42 13.15 -7.12
C LYS A 150 0.24 13.23 -5.60
N LEU A 151 -0.99 13.16 -5.14
CA LEU A 151 -1.38 13.15 -3.73
C LEU A 151 -1.44 11.69 -3.24
N ALA A 152 -1.36 11.52 -1.92
CA ALA A 152 -1.58 10.24 -1.27
C ALA A 152 -3.05 10.06 -0.89
N GLY A 153 -3.55 8.82 -1.00
CA GLY A 153 -4.88 8.43 -0.52
C GLY A 153 -4.77 7.24 0.43
N MET A 154 -5.52 7.27 1.53
CA MET A 154 -5.53 6.20 2.52
C MET A 154 -6.88 6.13 3.24
N GLY A 155 -7.26 4.93 3.68
CA GLY A 155 -8.51 4.70 4.38
C GLY A 155 -9.45 3.72 3.69
N LEU A 156 -10.72 3.80 4.06
CA LEU A 156 -11.82 3.01 3.52
C LEU A 156 -12.84 3.92 2.83
N GLN A 157 -13.73 3.34 2.01
CA GLN A 157 -14.75 4.09 1.27
C GLN A 157 -15.61 5.02 2.16
N GLY A 158 -15.91 4.63 3.39
CA GLY A 158 -16.70 5.42 4.33
C GLY A 158 -15.90 6.42 5.16
N ALA A 159 -14.57 6.34 5.17
CA ALA A 159 -13.69 7.22 5.93
C ALA A 159 -12.26 7.16 5.39
N GLY A 160 -11.78 8.23 4.82
CA GLY A 160 -10.44 8.27 4.21
C GLY A 160 -9.79 9.64 4.26
N LEU A 161 -8.56 9.72 3.77
CA LEU A 161 -7.75 10.92 3.69
C LEU A 161 -7.22 11.10 2.26
N ALA A 162 -7.12 12.35 1.84
CA ALA A 162 -6.42 12.79 0.64
C ALA A 162 -5.41 13.86 1.04
N THR A 163 -4.11 13.58 0.89
CA THR A 163 -3.05 14.32 1.57
C THR A 163 -1.95 14.74 0.62
N GLY A 164 -1.49 15.98 0.74
CA GLY A 164 -0.41 16.55 -0.05
C GLY A 164 -0.74 16.67 -1.53
N GLY A 165 0.28 16.65 -2.36
CA GLY A 165 0.16 16.75 -3.82
C GLY A 165 0.69 18.06 -4.39
N TYR A 166 0.34 18.34 -5.64
CA TYR A 166 0.65 19.58 -6.36
C TYR A 166 -0.62 20.18 -6.94
N ASP A 167 -0.88 21.47 -6.66
CA ASP A 167 -2.10 22.19 -7.05
C ASP A 167 -1.96 22.96 -8.39
N GLY A 168 -0.79 22.91 -9.01
CA GLY A 168 -0.44 23.64 -10.21
C GLY A 168 0.45 24.85 -9.96
N THR A 169 0.61 25.24 -8.71
CA THR A 169 1.44 26.38 -8.28
C THR A 169 2.47 25.99 -7.24
N ALA A 170 2.12 25.10 -6.31
CA ALA A 170 2.96 24.71 -5.18
C ALA A 170 2.79 23.24 -4.80
N TYR A 171 3.79 22.71 -4.11
CA TYR A 171 3.65 21.47 -3.33
C TYR A 171 2.84 21.81 -2.08
N VAL A 172 1.70 21.15 -1.91
CA VAL A 172 0.78 21.48 -0.83
C VAL A 172 0.88 20.54 0.35
N ALA A 173 0.61 21.07 1.53
CA ALA A 173 0.50 20.31 2.77
C ALA A 173 -0.94 19.86 3.06
N SER A 174 -1.91 20.40 2.30
CA SER A 174 -3.35 20.22 2.52
C SER A 174 -3.75 18.77 2.72
N ASN A 175 -4.56 18.54 3.73
CA ASN A 175 -5.13 17.24 4.07
C ASN A 175 -6.64 17.35 4.18
N GLU A 176 -7.34 16.57 3.39
CA GLU A 176 -8.80 16.50 3.43
C GLU A 176 -9.26 15.13 3.91
N SER A 177 -10.24 15.13 4.81
CA SER A 177 -10.88 13.93 5.35
C SER A 177 -12.22 13.68 4.67
N TRP A 178 -12.44 12.47 4.21
CA TRP A 178 -13.67 11.94 3.65
C TRP A 178 -14.49 11.21 4.72
N ASN A 179 -15.76 11.54 4.86
CA ASN A 179 -16.68 10.92 5.84
C ASN A 179 -17.71 9.97 5.21
N GLY A 180 -17.50 9.54 3.97
CA GLY A 180 -18.45 8.74 3.19
C GLY A 180 -19.43 9.57 2.35
N THR A 181 -19.47 10.90 2.55
CA THR A 181 -20.38 11.80 1.85
C THR A 181 -19.69 13.07 1.35
N SER A 182 -18.81 13.67 2.14
CA SER A 182 -18.17 14.95 1.84
C SER A 182 -16.72 14.99 2.32
N TRP A 183 -15.94 15.86 1.69
CA TRP A 183 -14.59 16.18 2.08
C TRP A 183 -14.58 17.39 3.02
N THR A 184 -13.72 17.34 4.02
CA THR A 184 -13.50 18.42 4.98
C THR A 184 -12.01 18.59 5.22
N GLU A 185 -11.51 19.82 5.16
CA GLU A 185 -10.13 20.14 5.48
C GLU A 185 -9.85 19.87 6.97
N VAL A 186 -8.71 19.23 7.22
CA VAL A 186 -8.26 18.83 8.56
C VAL A 186 -6.79 19.22 8.73
N GLY A 187 -6.14 18.81 9.83
CA GLY A 187 -4.74 19.19 10.09
C GLY A 187 -3.78 18.85 8.96
N ASP A 188 -3.01 19.81 8.50
CA ASP A 188 -2.08 19.69 7.38
C ASP A 188 -0.79 18.94 7.74
N LEU A 189 -0.08 18.43 6.72
CA LEU A 189 1.30 17.97 6.84
C LEU A 189 2.21 19.09 7.37
N ASN A 190 3.29 18.72 8.04
CA ASN A 190 4.30 19.69 8.50
C ASN A 190 5.00 20.36 7.31
N ASP A 191 5.18 19.65 6.19
CA ASP A 191 5.78 20.17 4.98
C ASP A 191 4.95 19.78 3.73
N GLY A 192 4.66 20.76 2.87
CA GLY A 192 4.01 20.53 1.58
C GLY A 192 4.90 19.70 0.66
N ARG A 193 4.37 18.60 0.13
CA ARG A 193 5.11 17.68 -0.76
C ARG A 193 4.19 16.93 -1.70
N THR A 194 4.77 16.54 -2.84
CA THR A 194 4.09 15.82 -3.91
C THR A 194 4.71 14.44 -4.11
N ALA A 195 4.01 13.55 -4.81
CA ALA A 195 4.47 12.21 -5.16
C ALA A 195 4.85 11.32 -3.95
N LEU A 196 4.31 11.67 -2.78
CA LEU A 196 4.38 10.90 -1.54
C LEU A 196 3.47 9.67 -1.64
N GLN A 197 3.68 8.72 -0.74
CA GLN A 197 2.82 7.54 -0.63
C GLN A 197 2.15 7.50 0.74
N GLY A 198 0.96 6.91 0.81
CA GLY A 198 0.19 6.82 2.03
C GLY A 198 -0.33 5.41 2.31
N SER A 199 -0.43 5.08 3.58
CA SER A 199 -0.97 3.82 4.12
C SER A 199 -1.74 4.10 5.40
N GLY A 200 -2.66 3.20 5.75
CA GLY A 200 -3.41 3.29 7.00
C GLY A 200 -4.89 3.61 6.81
N ILE A 201 -5.52 4.03 7.89
CA ILE A 201 -6.95 4.37 7.96
C ILE A 201 -7.13 5.84 8.35
N ALA A 202 -8.33 6.37 8.22
CA ALA A 202 -8.63 7.80 8.48
C ALA A 202 -8.28 8.31 9.88
N THR A 203 -8.09 7.43 10.86
CA THR A 203 -7.73 7.78 12.25
C THR A 203 -6.32 7.38 12.65
N ALA A 204 -5.60 6.65 11.77
CA ALA A 204 -4.22 6.22 12.01
C ALA A 204 -3.56 5.95 10.65
N ALA A 205 -2.84 6.92 10.14
CA ALA A 205 -2.25 6.86 8.81
C ALA A 205 -0.76 7.24 8.84
N LEU A 206 -0.11 6.97 7.73
CA LEU A 206 1.31 7.23 7.50
C LEU A 206 1.46 7.75 6.08
N VAL A 207 2.32 8.75 5.90
CA VAL A 207 2.83 9.16 4.59
C VAL A 207 4.35 9.15 4.59
N ALA A 208 4.95 8.73 3.49
CA ALA A 208 6.41 8.65 3.38
C ALA A 208 6.92 9.05 2.00
N GLY A 209 8.15 9.57 1.99
CA GLY A 209 8.86 10.01 0.80
C GLY A 209 8.23 11.23 0.13
N GLY A 210 8.54 11.38 -1.15
CA GLY A 210 8.00 12.47 -1.98
C GLY A 210 9.05 13.48 -2.41
N GLU A 211 8.56 14.63 -2.87
CA GLU A 211 9.35 15.74 -3.38
C GLU A 211 8.93 17.06 -2.71
N SER A 212 9.92 17.84 -2.16
CA SER A 212 9.70 19.12 -1.47
C SER A 212 11.02 19.90 -1.22
N PRO A 213 11.45 20.82 -2.02
CA PRO A 213 11.52 20.89 -3.47
C PRO A 213 12.51 19.87 -4.07
N GLY A 214 13.15 19.05 -3.30
CA GLY A 214 13.99 17.93 -3.73
C GLY A 214 13.41 16.59 -3.27
N ILE A 215 14.06 15.51 -3.62
CA ILE A 215 13.67 14.17 -3.17
C ILE A 215 13.88 14.07 -1.66
N VAL A 216 12.84 13.67 -0.92
CA VAL A 216 12.88 13.57 0.53
C VAL A 216 12.51 12.17 1.01
N GLY A 217 13.07 11.79 2.18
CA GLY A 217 12.73 10.54 2.88
C GLY A 217 11.70 10.73 3.99
N LYS A 218 11.20 11.95 4.19
CA LYS A 218 10.33 12.32 5.31
C LYS A 218 9.15 11.39 5.50
N THR A 219 8.94 10.98 6.74
CA THR A 219 7.80 10.17 7.16
C THR A 219 7.03 10.91 8.24
N GLU A 220 5.71 10.99 8.05
CA GLU A 220 4.78 11.54 9.04
C GLU A 220 3.68 10.55 9.34
N THR A 221 3.26 10.49 10.61
CA THR A 221 2.13 9.68 11.08
C THR A 221 0.97 10.57 11.52
N TRP A 222 -0.25 10.14 11.20
CA TRP A 222 -1.50 10.77 11.54
C TRP A 222 -2.18 10.06 12.70
N ASP A 223 -2.63 10.80 13.72
CA ASP A 223 -3.30 10.28 14.91
C ASP A 223 -4.84 10.48 14.91
N GLY A 224 -5.40 10.96 13.81
CA GLY A 224 -6.81 11.35 13.68
C GLY A 224 -7.03 12.86 13.83
N SER A 225 -6.02 13.64 14.21
CA SER A 225 -6.10 15.08 14.43
C SER A 225 -4.90 15.88 13.90
N SER A 226 -3.71 15.32 13.95
CA SER A 226 -2.46 15.98 13.56
C SER A 226 -1.43 15.03 12.97
N TRP A 227 -0.53 15.57 12.14
CA TRP A 227 0.62 14.87 11.61
C TRP A 227 1.84 15.09 12.49
N THR A 228 2.58 14.03 12.76
CA THR A 228 3.82 14.06 13.53
C THR A 228 4.94 13.40 12.71
N GLU A 229 6.07 14.10 12.57
CA GLU A 229 7.27 13.58 11.93
C GLU A 229 7.87 12.45 12.78
N VAL A 230 8.23 11.34 12.12
CA VAL A 230 8.89 10.17 12.71
C VAL A 230 10.15 9.85 11.90
N ASN A 231 10.79 8.71 12.15
CA ASN A 231 12.02 8.36 11.46
C ASN A 231 11.81 8.25 9.93
N ASP A 232 12.70 8.87 9.19
CA ASP A 232 12.70 8.92 7.73
C ASP A 232 13.04 7.58 7.09
N LEU A 233 12.69 7.42 5.80
CA LEU A 233 13.19 6.37 4.94
C LEU A 233 14.73 6.35 4.92
N ASN A 234 15.33 5.16 4.86
CA ASN A 234 16.77 5.03 4.71
C ASN A 234 17.23 5.60 3.36
N ASP A 235 16.42 5.41 2.31
CA ASP A 235 16.66 5.98 0.99
C ASP A 235 15.53 6.96 0.61
N SER A 236 15.88 8.25 0.47
CA SER A 236 14.93 9.28 0.01
C SER A 236 14.44 8.99 -1.41
N ARG A 237 13.11 8.94 -1.63
CA ARG A 237 12.53 8.63 -2.94
C ARG A 237 11.09 9.10 -3.08
N TYR A 238 10.63 9.25 -4.31
CA TYR A 238 9.26 9.62 -4.63
C TYR A 238 8.64 8.66 -5.64
N THR A 239 7.33 8.73 -5.84
CA THR A 239 6.56 7.84 -6.74
C THR A 239 6.80 6.33 -6.49
N ALA A 240 7.07 5.95 -5.26
CA ALA A 240 7.15 4.56 -4.85
C ALA A 240 5.76 3.88 -4.89
N GLY A 241 5.72 2.56 -4.75
CA GLY A 241 4.52 1.84 -4.34
C GLY A 241 4.51 1.70 -2.82
N MET A 242 3.33 1.58 -2.23
CA MET A 242 3.18 1.33 -0.79
C MET A 242 2.04 0.34 -0.56
N SER A 243 2.22 -0.60 0.39
CA SER A 243 1.12 -1.43 0.85
C SER A 243 0.09 -0.53 1.52
N GLY A 244 -1.17 -0.59 1.04
CA GLY A 244 -2.26 0.24 1.54
C GLY A 244 -3.07 -0.46 2.62
N ASN A 245 -3.98 0.23 3.28
CA ASN A 245 -5.00 -0.30 4.20
C ASN A 245 -4.48 -1.06 5.43
N ALA A 246 -3.17 -1.13 5.64
CA ALA A 246 -2.59 -1.66 6.87
C ALA A 246 -2.71 -0.63 8.01
N LEU A 247 -2.56 -1.11 9.23
CA LEU A 247 -2.21 -0.22 10.32
C LEU A 247 -0.86 0.44 9.97
N ASN A 248 -0.69 1.69 10.35
CA ASN A 248 0.54 2.45 10.14
C ASN A 248 1.81 1.85 10.81
N THR A 249 1.71 0.66 11.38
CA THR A 249 2.79 -0.09 12.04
C THR A 249 3.22 -1.35 11.27
N ASP A 250 2.66 -1.61 10.09
CA ASP A 250 2.98 -2.78 9.26
C ASP A 250 2.83 -2.40 7.78
N THR A 251 3.77 -1.58 7.31
CA THR A 251 3.73 -0.98 5.99
C THR A 251 5.01 -1.27 5.22
N LEU A 252 4.88 -1.64 3.95
CA LEU A 252 5.98 -1.74 3.00
C LEU A 252 5.95 -0.57 2.02
N LEU A 253 7.12 0.02 1.77
CA LEU A 253 7.34 0.96 0.68
C LEU A 253 8.39 0.36 -0.27
N PHE A 254 8.08 0.33 -1.55
CA PHE A 254 8.90 -0.37 -2.53
C PHE A 254 9.00 0.37 -3.85
N GLY A 255 10.13 0.19 -4.53
CA GLY A 255 10.44 0.90 -5.76
C GLY A 255 10.54 2.41 -5.57
N GLY A 256 10.20 3.15 -6.60
CA GLY A 256 10.27 4.60 -6.63
C GLY A 256 11.46 5.13 -7.42
N PHE A 257 11.65 6.45 -7.35
CA PHE A 257 12.73 7.15 -8.06
C PHE A 257 13.66 7.84 -7.05
N ALA A 258 15.00 7.56 -7.13
CA ALA A 258 16.02 8.07 -6.20
C ALA A 258 17.45 7.92 -6.70
N PRO A 259 18.04 8.80 -7.38
CA PRO A 259 17.85 9.49 -8.64
C PRO A 259 17.77 8.59 -9.88
N GLY A 260 17.07 7.51 -9.81
CA GLY A 260 16.77 6.54 -10.87
C GLY A 260 15.70 5.59 -10.35
N ALA A 261 15.17 4.75 -11.22
CA ALA A 261 14.28 3.70 -10.77
C ALA A 261 15.00 2.78 -9.79
N THR A 262 14.37 2.46 -8.66
CA THR A 262 14.91 1.54 -7.66
C THR A 262 14.01 0.32 -7.46
N ALA A 263 14.59 -0.77 -6.98
CA ALA A 263 13.87 -1.96 -6.54
C ALA A 263 13.78 -2.07 -5.01
N ASN A 264 14.42 -1.12 -4.29
CA ASN A 264 14.54 -1.17 -2.83
C ASN A 264 13.18 -1.25 -2.15
N THR A 265 13.11 -2.08 -1.14
CA THR A 265 11.93 -2.26 -0.30
C THR A 265 12.29 -2.00 1.15
N GLU A 266 11.53 -1.16 1.81
CA GLU A 266 11.66 -0.88 3.23
C GLU A 266 10.34 -1.21 3.95
N ALA A 267 10.46 -1.81 5.14
CA ALA A 267 9.36 -2.13 6.04
C ALA A 267 9.35 -1.16 7.23
N PHE A 268 8.19 -0.63 7.56
CA PHE A 268 7.96 0.24 8.72
C PHE A 268 7.33 -0.55 9.87
N ASP A 269 7.93 -0.46 11.06
CA ASP A 269 7.48 -1.16 12.26
C ASP A 269 6.64 -0.30 13.22
N GLY A 270 6.26 0.91 12.81
CA GLY A 270 5.59 1.92 13.63
C GLY A 270 6.55 2.97 14.20
N THR A 271 7.86 2.77 14.06
CA THR A 271 8.89 3.68 14.60
C THR A 271 9.97 3.98 13.57
N SER A 272 10.44 2.97 12.86
CA SER A 272 11.58 3.07 11.94
C SER A 272 11.39 2.22 10.68
N TRP A 273 12.12 2.58 9.63
CA TRP A 273 12.20 1.83 8.40
C TRP A 273 13.40 0.88 8.42
N THR A 274 13.19 -0.32 7.95
CA THR A 274 14.23 -1.35 7.80
C THR A 274 14.25 -1.85 6.38
N GLU A 275 15.41 -1.90 5.74
CA GLU A 275 15.57 -2.49 4.41
C GLU A 275 15.30 -4.00 4.46
N VAL A 276 14.48 -4.48 3.52
CA VAL A 276 14.11 -5.89 3.37
C VAL A 276 14.40 -6.35 1.94
N ALA A 277 14.00 -7.57 1.55
CA ALA A 277 14.30 -8.09 0.23
C ALA A 277 13.68 -7.21 -0.88
N ASN A 278 14.49 -6.89 -1.87
CA ASN A 278 14.12 -6.00 -2.96
C ASN A 278 13.27 -6.70 -4.04
N MET A 279 12.48 -5.92 -4.77
CA MET A 279 11.79 -6.39 -5.98
C MET A 279 12.82 -6.91 -7.00
N ALA A 280 12.39 -7.78 -7.90
CA ALA A 280 13.22 -8.27 -8.99
C ALA A 280 13.53 -7.16 -10.03
N ASN A 281 12.59 -6.24 -10.23
CA ASN A 281 12.71 -5.18 -11.22
C ASN A 281 12.59 -3.79 -10.60
N ALA A 282 13.60 -2.95 -10.84
CA ALA A 282 13.55 -1.54 -10.46
C ALA A 282 12.47 -0.81 -11.26
N ARG A 283 11.59 -0.08 -10.57
CA ARG A 283 10.52 0.71 -11.20
C ARG A 283 10.00 1.80 -10.28
N TYR A 284 9.47 2.85 -10.86
CA TYR A 284 8.76 3.92 -10.15
C TYR A 284 7.32 4.04 -10.66
N THR A 285 6.48 4.79 -10.00
CA THR A 285 5.03 4.90 -10.27
C THR A 285 4.27 3.56 -10.24
N ALA A 286 4.84 2.53 -9.61
CA ALA A 286 4.13 1.29 -9.39
C ALA A 286 2.97 1.50 -8.41
N THR A 287 1.87 0.80 -8.63
CA THR A 287 0.78 0.76 -7.68
C THR A 287 1.07 -0.27 -6.61
N GLY A 288 0.90 0.14 -5.36
CA GLY A 288 0.94 -0.76 -4.21
C GLY A 288 -0.45 -1.00 -3.65
N SER A 289 -0.69 -2.19 -3.14
CA SER A 289 -1.87 -2.56 -2.34
C SER A 289 -1.59 -3.79 -1.46
N GLY A 290 -2.56 -4.22 -0.67
CA GLY A 290 -2.37 -5.27 0.33
C GLY A 290 -1.90 -4.72 1.66
N VAL A 291 -1.36 -5.58 2.51
CA VAL A 291 -0.85 -5.27 3.85
C VAL A 291 0.61 -5.70 3.99
N GLY A 292 1.31 -5.31 5.04
CA GLY A 292 2.74 -5.55 5.21
C GLY A 292 3.21 -7.00 5.05
N ASN A 293 2.37 -7.96 5.41
CA ASN A 293 2.69 -9.38 5.25
C ASN A 293 2.18 -10.02 3.94
N GLY A 294 1.54 -9.23 3.08
CA GLY A 294 1.02 -9.68 1.79
C GLY A 294 0.72 -8.50 0.89
N ALA A 295 1.75 -7.94 0.25
CA ALA A 295 1.66 -6.77 -0.62
C ALA A 295 1.82 -7.15 -2.10
N ILE A 296 1.33 -6.29 -2.98
CA ILE A 296 1.47 -6.43 -4.42
C ILE A 296 1.99 -5.12 -5.01
N ALA A 297 2.95 -5.25 -5.92
CA ALA A 297 3.46 -4.17 -6.76
C ALA A 297 3.03 -4.43 -8.19
N SER A 298 2.28 -3.54 -8.81
CA SER A 298 1.77 -3.73 -10.17
C SER A 298 2.02 -2.51 -11.07
N GLY A 299 2.32 -2.76 -12.34
CA GLY A 299 2.60 -1.73 -13.32
C GLY A 299 3.84 -0.91 -13.02
N GLY A 300 3.76 0.38 -13.31
CA GLY A 300 4.82 1.36 -13.11
C GLY A 300 5.65 1.60 -14.36
N ASP A 301 6.76 2.29 -14.17
CA ASP A 301 7.72 2.62 -15.23
C ASP A 301 9.05 1.92 -14.94
N ALA A 302 9.53 1.18 -15.90
CA ALA A 302 10.85 0.56 -15.92
C ALA A 302 11.63 1.13 -17.11
N ASN A 303 12.57 2.03 -16.84
CA ASN A 303 13.45 2.64 -17.85
C ASN A 303 12.69 3.46 -18.93
N GLY A 304 11.66 4.21 -18.55
CA GLY A 304 10.88 5.05 -19.46
C GLY A 304 9.78 4.33 -20.24
N ASN A 305 9.43 3.11 -19.82
CA ASN A 305 8.39 2.31 -20.45
C ASN A 305 7.35 1.84 -19.42
N ALA A 306 6.08 2.06 -19.74
CA ALA A 306 4.97 1.52 -18.96
C ALA A 306 5.05 -0.01 -18.88
N ALA A 307 4.97 -0.56 -17.68
CA ALA A 307 5.09 -1.98 -17.43
C ALA A 307 3.73 -2.62 -17.13
N THR A 308 3.61 -3.91 -17.45
CA THR A 308 2.51 -4.77 -17.00
C THR A 308 2.92 -5.67 -15.84
N ALA A 309 4.19 -5.67 -15.48
CA ALA A 309 4.74 -6.58 -14.47
C ALA A 309 4.06 -6.43 -13.12
N THR A 310 3.77 -7.56 -12.51
CA THR A 310 3.27 -7.67 -11.13
C THR A 310 4.27 -8.48 -10.32
N GLU A 311 4.54 -8.03 -9.11
CA GLU A 311 5.30 -8.78 -8.12
C GLU A 311 4.52 -8.85 -6.81
N GLU A 312 4.58 -9.99 -6.15
CA GLU A 312 3.85 -10.31 -4.92
C GLU A 312 4.84 -10.51 -3.78
N TRP A 313 4.60 -9.78 -2.69
CA TRP A 313 5.37 -9.94 -1.46
C TRP A 313 4.69 -10.92 -0.52
N SER A 314 5.44 -11.87 -0.02
CA SER A 314 4.97 -12.79 1.02
C SER A 314 6.11 -13.17 1.97
N PHE A 315 5.74 -13.46 3.20
CA PHE A 315 6.66 -14.10 4.14
C PHE A 315 6.61 -15.62 3.96
N ALA A 316 7.78 -16.22 3.82
CA ALA A 316 7.90 -17.65 4.08
C ALA A 316 7.76 -17.87 5.59
N HIS A 317 6.88 -18.74 6.00
CA HIS A 317 6.76 -19.18 7.40
C HIS A 317 7.42 -20.55 7.57
N PRO A 318 8.76 -20.62 7.67
CA PRO A 318 9.42 -21.90 7.85
C PRO A 318 9.08 -22.47 9.21
N VAL A 319 8.59 -23.70 9.23
CA VAL A 319 8.46 -24.48 10.46
C VAL A 319 9.86 -24.80 10.96
N LYS A 320 10.19 -24.33 12.15
CA LYS A 320 11.48 -24.62 12.82
C LYS A 320 11.27 -25.59 13.95
N SER A 321 12.08 -26.65 14.00
CA SER A 321 12.10 -27.58 15.11
C SER A 321 12.94 -27.03 16.26
N ILE A 322 12.49 -27.28 17.49
CA ILE A 322 13.26 -27.00 18.70
C ILE A 322 14.02 -28.27 19.05
N ASP A 323 15.34 -28.24 18.95
CA ASP A 323 16.19 -29.30 19.48
C ASP A 323 16.16 -29.24 21.00
N VAL A 324 15.60 -30.28 21.62
CA VAL A 324 15.67 -30.51 23.05
C VAL A 324 16.81 -31.52 23.28
N SER A 325 18.06 -31.03 23.26
CA SER A 325 19.22 -31.82 23.69
C SER A 325 19.42 -31.70 25.19
#